data_477bf1e090f46332d11297b853a2a9b4
#
_entry.id   477bf1e090f46332d11297b853a2a9b4
#
_cell.length_a   1.000
_cell.length_b   1.000
_cell.length_c   1.000
_cell.angle_alpha   90.00
_cell.angle_beta   90.00
_cell.angle_gamma   90.00
#
_symmetry.space_group_name_H-M   'P 1'
#
loop_
_entity.id
_entity.type
_entity.pdbx_description
1 polymer ?
#
loop_
_entity_poly.entity_id
_entity_poly.type
_entity_poly.pdbx_seq_one_letter_code
_entity_poly.pdbx_strand_id
1 'polypeptide(L)'
;NSLPFGIGFFPADGTLVRCNESFCRIFGADSQTLLGNKLNINENSVVPDVVKEAVRRCVPVQMSFLYDFDKQRTDKRFFSTRTRTCYLKCNGNPLYDNDGKFVNYIFIFEDITETVKSEEVLRQSRRKTELAMKAANIMFWEFDAVPKLFYSDNEPLNGYDQSKPVSMALYLETLHPDDRSQVTEVMERMSNGEDFSFSFDSRVMLPDSSTWQFCTISGAPYEFDSNKKVLKYVGTRKNNTEVQKKEQFFYNILNNLPLSVHIKDVEND
;
A
#
# COMPACT_ATOMS: atom_id res chain seq x y z
N ASN A 1 7.92 32.07 -0.82
CA ASN A 1 7.69 30.63 -1.03
C ASN A 1 8.78 30.14 -2.00
N SER A 2 9.84 29.52 -1.48
CA SER A 2 10.87 28.88 -2.32
C SER A 2 10.29 27.63 -2.96
N LEU A 3 10.59 27.44 -4.24
CA LEU A 3 10.22 26.20 -4.95
C LEU A 3 10.77 24.98 -4.22
N PRO A 4 10.04 23.84 -4.13
CA PRO A 4 10.54 22.63 -3.47
C PRO A 4 11.68 21.95 -4.25
N PHE A 5 11.90 22.37 -5.49
CA PHE A 5 12.86 21.76 -6.41
C PHE A 5 14.21 22.49 -6.40
N GLY A 6 15.28 21.73 -6.24
CA GLY A 6 16.64 22.20 -6.44
C GLY A 6 16.97 22.28 -7.94
N ILE A 7 17.35 23.47 -8.42
CA ILE A 7 17.71 23.68 -9.82
C ILE A 7 19.20 24.00 -9.89
N GLY A 8 19.92 23.28 -10.76
CA GLY A 8 21.33 23.51 -11.04
C GLY A 8 21.61 23.58 -12.55
N PHE A 9 22.53 24.41 -12.95
CA PHE A 9 22.98 24.58 -14.34
C PHE A 9 24.42 24.11 -14.47
N PHE A 10 24.67 23.29 -15.48
CA PHE A 10 25.97 22.63 -15.70
C PHE A 10 26.35 22.74 -17.17
N PRO A 11 27.50 23.38 -17.53
CA PRO A 11 28.07 23.31 -18.87
C PRO A 11 28.46 21.87 -19.26
N ALA A 12 28.98 21.69 -20.46
CA ALA A 12 29.38 20.39 -21.00
C ALA A 12 30.45 19.66 -20.17
N ASP A 13 31.27 20.39 -19.40
CA ASP A 13 32.26 19.79 -18.50
C ASP A 13 31.66 19.22 -17.22
N GLY A 14 30.35 19.45 -16.98
CA GLY A 14 29.62 18.96 -15.82
C GLY A 14 29.84 19.76 -14.53
N THR A 15 30.44 20.94 -14.58
CA THR A 15 30.70 21.81 -13.42
C THR A 15 29.45 22.64 -13.10
N LEU A 16 29.04 22.74 -11.82
CA LEU A 16 27.94 23.60 -11.40
C LEU A 16 28.31 25.07 -11.58
N VAL A 17 27.55 25.82 -12.38
CA VAL A 17 27.77 27.26 -12.60
C VAL A 17 26.70 28.16 -11.98
N ARG A 18 25.52 27.60 -11.73
CA ARG A 18 24.42 28.33 -11.11
C ARG A 18 23.46 27.36 -10.42
N CYS A 19 22.92 27.75 -9.27
CA CYS A 19 21.89 27.02 -8.57
C CYS A 19 20.92 27.96 -7.84
N ASN A 20 19.74 27.43 -7.51
CA ASN A 20 18.77 28.10 -6.66
C ASN A 20 18.96 27.73 -5.17
N GLU A 21 18.28 28.44 -4.29
CA GLU A 21 18.33 28.22 -2.84
C GLU A 21 17.90 26.78 -2.44
N SER A 22 16.91 26.22 -3.14
CA SER A 22 16.44 24.86 -2.88
C SER A 22 17.47 23.80 -3.22
N PHE A 23 18.28 24.01 -4.26
CA PHE A 23 19.44 23.18 -4.55
C PHE A 23 20.44 23.19 -3.38
N CYS A 24 20.74 24.39 -2.85
CA CYS A 24 21.59 24.53 -1.68
C CYS A 24 21.06 23.77 -0.46
N ARG A 25 19.77 23.84 -0.20
CA ARG A 25 19.12 23.09 0.89
C ARG A 25 19.17 21.58 0.69
N ILE A 26 18.87 21.09 -0.52
CA ILE A 26 18.91 19.66 -0.84
C ILE A 26 20.32 19.10 -0.64
N PHE A 27 21.33 19.82 -1.09
CA PHE A 27 22.72 19.36 -0.97
C PHE A 27 23.42 19.79 0.33
N GLY A 28 22.75 20.58 1.18
CA GLY A 28 23.25 20.96 2.51
C GLY A 28 24.50 21.81 2.48
N ALA A 29 24.62 22.72 1.50
CA ALA A 29 25.71 23.68 1.40
C ALA A 29 25.24 24.98 0.77
N ASP A 30 25.85 26.11 1.11
CA ASP A 30 25.55 27.39 0.48
C ASP A 30 26.08 27.48 -0.96
N SER A 31 25.58 28.46 -1.71
CA SER A 31 25.94 28.64 -3.12
C SER A 31 27.40 28.96 -3.31
N GLN A 32 28.02 29.68 -2.38
CA GLN A 32 29.47 30.03 -2.48
C GLN A 32 30.33 28.78 -2.33
N THR A 33 29.98 27.90 -1.39
CA THR A 33 30.65 26.61 -1.20
C THR A 33 30.48 25.70 -2.42
N LEU A 34 29.25 25.58 -2.96
CA LEU A 34 28.95 24.72 -4.11
C LEU A 34 29.68 25.18 -5.39
N LEU A 35 29.64 26.47 -5.66
CA LEU A 35 30.30 27.07 -6.84
C LEU A 35 31.80 27.18 -6.67
N GLY A 36 32.27 27.59 -5.47
CA GLY A 36 33.69 27.75 -5.15
C GLY A 36 34.48 26.44 -5.21
N ASN A 37 33.87 25.33 -4.77
CA ASN A 37 34.47 24.01 -4.84
C ASN A 37 34.28 23.32 -6.21
N LYS A 38 33.69 24.02 -7.19
CA LYS A 38 33.48 23.51 -8.56
C LYS A 38 32.81 22.15 -8.55
N LEU A 39 31.65 22.04 -7.82
CA LEU A 39 30.86 20.79 -7.81
C LEU A 39 30.70 20.30 -9.25
N ASN A 40 31.15 19.07 -9.54
CA ASN A 40 31.14 18.51 -10.88
C ASN A 40 30.39 17.15 -10.87
N ILE A 41 29.40 17.03 -11.74
CA ILE A 41 28.57 15.79 -11.85
C ILE A 41 29.44 14.62 -12.32
N ASN A 42 30.34 14.82 -13.28
CA ASN A 42 31.15 13.75 -13.84
C ASN A 42 32.16 13.17 -12.84
N GLU A 43 32.60 13.99 -11.89
CA GLU A 43 33.61 13.63 -10.89
C GLU A 43 32.99 13.14 -9.56
N ASN A 44 31.70 13.32 -9.37
CA ASN A 44 31.00 12.93 -8.14
C ASN A 44 30.75 11.42 -8.13
N SER A 45 31.37 10.71 -7.18
CA SER A 45 31.27 9.23 -7.07
C SER A 45 29.88 8.72 -6.67
N VAL A 46 29.02 9.59 -6.12
CA VAL A 46 27.66 9.25 -5.68
C VAL A 46 26.65 9.42 -6.80
N VAL A 47 26.96 10.21 -7.83
CA VAL A 47 26.10 10.39 -8.99
C VAL A 47 26.16 9.14 -9.88
N PRO A 48 25.01 8.55 -10.25
CA PRO A 48 24.96 7.38 -11.11
C PRO A 48 25.60 7.61 -12.49
N ASP A 49 26.26 6.61 -13.03
CA ASP A 49 26.94 6.71 -14.35
C ASP A 49 25.98 7.02 -15.50
N VAL A 50 24.71 6.60 -15.39
CA VAL A 50 23.65 6.96 -16.35
C VAL A 50 23.49 8.49 -16.45
N VAL A 51 23.52 9.20 -15.31
CA VAL A 51 23.43 10.67 -15.28
C VAL A 51 24.68 11.30 -15.89
N LYS A 52 25.86 10.79 -15.55
CA LYS A 52 27.14 11.27 -16.12
C LYS A 52 27.18 11.09 -17.63
N GLU A 53 26.72 9.93 -18.10
CA GLU A 53 26.69 9.65 -19.54
C GLU A 53 25.68 10.54 -20.28
N ALA A 54 24.51 10.80 -19.68
CA ALA A 54 23.53 11.72 -20.25
C ALA A 54 24.11 13.14 -20.43
N VAL A 55 24.87 13.63 -19.45
CA VAL A 55 25.56 14.94 -19.54
C VAL A 55 26.60 14.94 -20.67
N ARG A 56 27.42 13.88 -20.78
CA ARG A 56 28.44 13.76 -21.83
C ARG A 56 27.83 13.71 -23.23
N ARG A 57 26.69 13.09 -23.38
CA ARG A 57 26.00 12.96 -24.68
C ARG A 57 24.99 14.06 -24.96
N CYS A 58 24.78 14.98 -24.01
CA CYS A 58 23.79 16.04 -24.11
C CYS A 58 22.37 15.48 -24.41
N VAL A 59 21.97 14.38 -23.72
CA VAL A 59 20.65 13.76 -23.87
C VAL A 59 19.85 13.87 -22.58
N PRO A 60 18.50 13.93 -22.62
CA PRO A 60 17.67 13.98 -21.42
C PRO A 60 17.88 12.77 -20.52
N VAL A 61 17.74 12.96 -19.20
CA VAL A 61 17.74 11.89 -18.20
C VAL A 61 16.70 12.13 -17.12
N GLN A 62 15.99 11.08 -16.76
CA GLN A 62 15.09 11.09 -15.62
C GLN A 62 15.27 9.80 -14.82
N MET A 63 15.57 9.96 -13.52
CA MET A 63 15.68 8.80 -12.63
C MET A 63 15.56 9.21 -11.17
N SER A 64 15.35 8.20 -10.31
CA SER A 64 15.48 8.34 -8.86
C SER A 64 16.62 7.46 -8.38
N PHE A 65 17.41 7.96 -7.43
CA PHE A 65 18.56 7.23 -6.89
C PHE A 65 18.82 7.60 -5.43
N LEU A 66 19.52 6.72 -4.74
CA LEU A 66 19.98 6.95 -3.39
C LEU A 66 21.25 7.79 -3.42
N TYR A 67 21.23 8.96 -2.81
CA TYR A 67 22.37 9.85 -2.67
C TYR A 67 22.96 9.71 -1.27
N ASP A 68 24.23 9.34 -1.17
CA ASP A 68 24.95 9.11 0.07
C ASP A 68 25.90 10.27 0.40
N PHE A 69 25.49 11.11 1.35
CA PHE A 69 26.28 12.28 1.78
C PHE A 69 27.55 11.88 2.55
N ASP A 70 27.54 10.76 3.26
CA ASP A 70 28.71 10.30 4.01
C ASP A 70 29.80 9.78 3.07
N LYS A 71 29.40 9.05 2.01
CA LYS A 71 30.32 8.63 0.95
C LYS A 71 30.93 9.84 0.21
N GLN A 72 30.13 10.86 -0.05
CA GLN A 72 30.59 12.07 -0.71
C GLN A 72 31.61 12.85 0.11
N ARG A 73 31.51 12.86 1.45
CA ARG A 73 32.49 13.54 2.32
C ARG A 73 33.90 12.97 2.20
N THR A 74 34.03 11.69 1.87
CA THR A 74 35.34 11.07 1.67
C THR A 74 36.07 11.61 0.44
N ASP A 75 35.35 12.17 -0.54
CA ASP A 75 35.92 12.75 -1.76
C ASP A 75 36.54 14.14 -1.58
N LYS A 76 36.52 14.72 -0.36
CA LYS A 76 37.13 16.01 0.06
C LYS A 76 36.79 17.25 -0.80
N ARG A 77 35.92 17.13 -1.81
CA ARG A 77 35.60 18.18 -2.78
C ARG A 77 34.34 18.98 -2.46
N PHE A 78 33.57 18.50 -1.48
CA PHE A 78 32.29 19.10 -1.16
C PHE A 78 31.94 18.89 0.32
N PHE A 79 31.64 19.98 1.04
CA PHE A 79 31.19 19.93 2.43
C PHE A 79 29.70 20.12 2.50
N SER A 80 28.96 19.02 2.72
CA SER A 80 27.54 19.05 3.06
C SER A 80 27.34 19.10 4.57
N THR A 81 26.41 19.91 5.03
CA THR A 81 25.92 19.85 6.41
C THR A 81 24.97 18.66 6.61
N ARG A 82 24.45 18.08 5.54
CA ARG A 82 23.64 16.87 5.58
C ARG A 82 24.51 15.63 5.79
N THR A 83 23.95 14.69 6.52
CA THR A 83 24.52 13.37 6.80
C THR A 83 23.56 12.30 6.32
N ARG A 84 24.02 11.05 6.22
CA ARG A 84 23.25 9.89 5.81
C ARG A 84 22.86 9.94 4.33
N THR A 85 21.90 9.13 3.98
CA THR A 85 21.40 8.99 2.61
C THR A 85 20.07 9.70 2.42
N CYS A 86 19.80 10.17 1.19
CA CYS A 86 18.47 10.61 0.77
C CYS A 86 18.12 10.04 -0.59
N TYR A 87 16.83 9.91 -0.89
CA TYR A 87 16.35 9.56 -2.22
C TYR A 87 16.16 10.83 -3.03
N LEU A 88 16.91 10.97 -4.11
CA LEU A 88 16.79 12.09 -5.03
C LEU A 88 16.11 11.65 -6.31
N LYS A 89 15.06 12.37 -6.71
CA LYS A 89 14.53 12.33 -8.07
C LYS A 89 15.23 13.41 -8.87
N CYS A 90 15.75 13.03 -10.03
CA CYS A 90 16.57 13.87 -10.89
C CYS A 90 15.94 13.92 -12.29
N ASN A 91 15.70 15.13 -12.78
CA ASN A 91 15.32 15.42 -14.15
C ASN A 91 16.40 16.32 -14.76
N GLY A 92 17.10 15.81 -15.77
CA GLY A 92 18.13 16.52 -16.49
C GLY A 92 17.78 16.73 -17.96
N ASN A 93 17.93 17.96 -18.45
CA ASN A 93 17.69 18.30 -19.85
C ASN A 93 18.77 19.22 -20.40
N PRO A 94 19.26 18.96 -21.62
CA PRO A 94 20.17 19.88 -22.30
C PRO A 94 19.40 21.14 -22.76
N LEU A 95 20.03 22.29 -22.62
CA LEU A 95 19.56 23.58 -23.11
C LEU A 95 20.40 24.02 -24.29
N TYR A 96 19.73 24.50 -25.33
CA TYR A 96 20.36 25.00 -26.57
C TYR A 96 19.99 26.46 -26.77
N ASP A 97 20.87 27.20 -27.46
CA ASP A 97 20.57 28.55 -27.92
C ASP A 97 19.69 28.54 -29.17
N ASN A 98 19.40 29.74 -29.70
CA ASN A 98 18.56 29.92 -30.90
C ASN A 98 19.20 29.33 -32.17
N ASP A 99 20.51 29.12 -32.17
CA ASP A 99 21.24 28.51 -33.28
C ASP A 99 21.40 26.99 -33.15
N GLY A 100 20.76 26.39 -32.11
CA GLY A 100 20.80 24.96 -31.83
C GLY A 100 22.12 24.49 -31.20
N LYS A 101 22.97 25.42 -30.72
CA LYS A 101 24.20 25.07 -30.03
C LYS A 101 23.95 24.82 -28.55
N PHE A 102 24.52 23.74 -28.02
CA PHE A 102 24.46 23.42 -26.60
C PHE A 102 25.02 24.55 -25.72
N VAL A 103 24.28 24.98 -24.72
CA VAL A 103 24.66 26.01 -23.77
C VAL A 103 24.94 25.40 -22.39
N ASN A 104 23.96 24.76 -21.83
CA ASN A 104 24.02 24.18 -20.49
C ASN A 104 23.14 22.94 -20.39
N TYR A 105 23.40 22.15 -19.38
CA TYR A 105 22.48 21.12 -18.89
C TYR A 105 21.74 21.66 -17.66
N ILE A 106 20.44 21.61 -17.63
CA ILE A 106 19.64 21.95 -16.45
C ILE A 106 19.26 20.67 -15.72
N PHE A 107 19.53 20.62 -14.43
CA PHE A 107 19.03 19.59 -13.55
C PHE A 107 18.01 20.14 -12.57
N ILE A 108 16.93 19.39 -12.40
CA ILE A 108 15.90 19.59 -11.37
C ILE A 108 15.99 18.40 -10.42
N PHE A 109 16.28 18.68 -9.15
CA PHE A 109 16.34 17.68 -8.08
C PHE A 109 15.18 17.87 -7.12
N GLU A 110 14.63 16.76 -6.69
CA GLU A 110 13.60 16.68 -5.66
C GLU A 110 14.05 15.66 -4.60
N ASP A 111 14.01 16.05 -3.32
CA ASP A 111 14.22 15.11 -2.22
C ASP A 111 12.90 14.38 -1.95
N ILE A 112 12.82 13.13 -2.37
CA ILE A 112 11.65 12.25 -2.24
C ILE A 112 11.78 11.28 -1.06
N THR A 113 12.71 11.54 -0.13
CA THR A 113 13.02 10.61 0.97
C THR A 113 11.80 10.32 1.84
N GLU A 114 11.06 11.35 2.23
CA GLU A 114 9.86 11.17 3.07
C GLU A 114 8.72 10.46 2.32
N THR A 115 8.58 10.72 1.02
CA THR A 115 7.61 10.01 0.16
C THR A 115 7.94 8.52 0.10
N VAL A 116 9.18 8.16 -0.22
CA VAL A 116 9.64 6.75 -0.30
C VAL A 116 9.49 6.04 1.04
N LYS A 117 9.85 6.71 2.16
CA LYS A 117 9.68 6.14 3.50
C LYS A 117 8.21 5.91 3.84
N SER A 118 7.35 6.86 3.55
CA SER A 118 5.91 6.77 3.82
C SER A 118 5.26 5.64 3.01
N GLU A 119 5.62 5.52 1.73
CA GLU A 119 5.17 4.42 0.86
C GLU A 119 5.65 3.06 1.38
N GLU A 120 6.90 2.97 1.83
CA GLU A 120 7.44 1.72 2.37
C GLU A 120 6.76 1.32 3.69
N VAL A 121 6.51 2.27 4.61
CA VAL A 121 5.75 2.03 5.85
C VAL A 121 4.34 1.55 5.54
N LEU A 122 3.65 2.20 4.59
CA LEU A 122 2.31 1.81 4.17
C LEU A 122 2.30 0.41 3.55
N ARG A 123 3.27 0.12 2.67
CA ARG A 123 3.44 -1.19 2.04
C ARG A 123 3.66 -2.30 3.08
N GLN A 124 4.53 -2.04 4.06
CA GLN A 124 4.79 -3.00 5.14
C GLN A 124 3.56 -3.20 6.03
N SER A 125 2.83 -2.13 6.34
CA SER A 125 1.60 -2.21 7.13
C SER A 125 0.53 -3.05 6.41
N ARG A 126 0.29 -2.79 5.12
CA ARG A 126 -0.63 -3.59 4.30
C ARG A 126 -0.23 -5.06 4.29
N ARG A 127 1.04 -5.36 4.03
CA ARG A 127 1.52 -6.75 4.00
C ARG A 127 1.36 -7.46 5.34
N LYS A 128 1.62 -6.78 6.47
CA LYS A 128 1.39 -7.35 7.81
C LYS A 128 -0.09 -7.67 8.03
N THR A 129 -0.98 -6.77 7.64
CA THR A 129 -2.44 -6.96 7.74
C THR A 129 -2.90 -8.15 6.89
N GLU A 130 -2.47 -8.25 5.64
CA GLU A 130 -2.79 -9.38 4.74
C GLU A 130 -2.34 -10.72 5.33
N LEU A 131 -1.10 -10.78 5.84
CA LEU A 131 -0.57 -12.01 6.45
C LEU A 131 -1.33 -12.40 7.73
N ALA A 132 -1.68 -11.42 8.57
CA ALA A 132 -2.47 -11.66 9.78
C ALA A 132 -3.88 -12.17 9.45
N MET A 133 -4.56 -11.57 8.47
CA MET A 133 -5.86 -12.02 8.00
C MET A 133 -5.81 -13.44 7.45
N LYS A 134 -4.82 -13.73 6.61
CA LYS A 134 -4.60 -15.08 6.08
C LYS A 134 -4.34 -16.11 7.18
N ALA A 135 -3.49 -15.79 8.14
CA ALA A 135 -3.20 -16.68 9.28
C ALA A 135 -4.43 -16.93 10.17
N ALA A 136 -5.33 -15.96 10.26
CA ALA A 136 -6.59 -16.06 11.01
C ALA A 136 -7.76 -16.65 10.21
N ASN A 137 -7.54 -17.02 8.93
CA ASN A 137 -8.59 -17.43 7.99
C ASN A 137 -9.72 -16.38 7.86
N ILE A 138 -9.33 -15.10 7.79
CA ILE A 138 -10.26 -13.98 7.65
C ILE A 138 -10.14 -13.41 6.23
N MET A 139 -11.29 -13.34 5.55
CA MET A 139 -11.46 -12.60 4.30
C MET A 139 -12.07 -11.23 4.61
N PHE A 140 -11.56 -10.19 3.99
CA PHE A 140 -12.13 -8.85 4.01
C PHE A 140 -13.05 -8.64 2.81
N TRP A 141 -14.19 -7.98 3.02
CA TRP A 141 -15.13 -7.63 1.97
C TRP A 141 -15.63 -6.20 2.12
N GLU A 142 -16.00 -5.60 1.01
CA GLU A 142 -16.68 -4.31 0.90
C GLU A 142 -17.98 -4.51 0.12
N PHE A 143 -19.03 -3.82 0.53
CA PHE A 143 -20.31 -3.73 -0.19
C PHE A 143 -20.62 -2.29 -0.53
N ASP A 144 -20.83 -2.02 -1.82
CA ASP A 144 -21.30 -0.73 -2.31
C ASP A 144 -22.83 -0.78 -2.44
N ALA A 145 -23.52 0.05 -1.65
CA ALA A 145 -24.98 0.04 -1.57
C ALA A 145 -25.66 0.56 -2.85
N VAL A 146 -24.97 1.38 -3.66
CA VAL A 146 -25.54 1.98 -4.87
C VAL A 146 -25.61 0.98 -6.02
N PRO A 147 -24.51 0.36 -6.48
CA PRO A 147 -24.57 -0.71 -7.48
C PRO A 147 -24.98 -2.06 -6.90
N LYS A 148 -25.07 -2.20 -5.56
CA LYS A 148 -25.38 -3.44 -4.84
C LYS A 148 -24.41 -4.58 -5.16
N LEU A 149 -23.12 -4.27 -5.06
CA LEU A 149 -22.02 -5.15 -5.43
C LEU A 149 -21.07 -5.38 -4.25
N PHE A 150 -20.59 -6.62 -4.13
CA PHE A 150 -19.54 -7.00 -3.19
C PHE A 150 -18.18 -7.02 -3.88
N TYR A 151 -17.17 -6.61 -3.15
CA TYR A 151 -15.75 -6.64 -3.51
C TYR A 151 -14.97 -7.37 -2.43
N SER A 152 -13.83 -7.96 -2.80
CA SER A 152 -12.91 -8.61 -1.85
C SER A 152 -11.47 -8.33 -2.25
N ASP A 153 -10.62 -7.96 -1.29
CA ASP A 153 -9.24 -7.54 -1.56
C ASP A 153 -8.21 -8.67 -1.44
N ASN A 154 -8.45 -9.68 -0.61
CA ASN A 154 -7.43 -10.65 -0.23
C ASN A 154 -7.70 -12.08 -0.68
N GLU A 155 -8.96 -12.43 -0.96
CA GLU A 155 -9.35 -13.76 -1.45
C GLU A 155 -10.58 -13.62 -2.36
N PRO A 156 -10.78 -14.55 -3.32
CA PRO A 156 -12.00 -14.59 -4.11
C PRO A 156 -13.23 -14.71 -3.21
N LEU A 157 -14.19 -13.83 -3.38
CA LEU A 157 -15.45 -13.92 -2.66
C LEU A 157 -16.18 -15.19 -3.11
N ASN A 158 -16.26 -16.17 -2.21
CA ASN A 158 -16.88 -17.47 -2.48
C ASN A 158 -16.35 -18.18 -3.74
N GLY A 159 -15.03 -18.02 -4.05
CA GLY A 159 -14.37 -18.67 -5.19
C GLY A 159 -14.57 -17.95 -6.54
N TYR A 160 -15.28 -16.83 -6.57
CA TYR A 160 -15.38 -15.99 -7.78
C TYR A 160 -14.11 -15.17 -8.01
N ASP A 161 -13.85 -14.82 -9.27
CA ASP A 161 -12.69 -14.01 -9.67
C ASP A 161 -12.64 -12.70 -8.88
N GLN A 162 -11.53 -12.47 -8.14
CA GLN A 162 -11.29 -11.25 -7.33
C GLN A 162 -11.34 -9.95 -8.13
N SER A 163 -11.04 -10.02 -9.43
CA SER A 163 -11.06 -8.85 -10.31
C SER A 163 -12.47 -8.35 -10.62
N LYS A 164 -13.50 -9.11 -10.24
CA LYS A 164 -14.90 -8.82 -10.57
C LYS A 164 -15.76 -8.73 -9.32
N PRO A 165 -16.61 -7.70 -9.24
CA PRO A 165 -17.57 -7.61 -8.16
C PRO A 165 -18.61 -8.71 -8.25
N VAL A 166 -19.10 -9.15 -7.09
CA VAL A 166 -20.14 -10.19 -6.97
C VAL A 166 -21.48 -9.54 -6.65
N SER A 167 -22.52 -9.87 -7.43
CA SER A 167 -23.88 -9.40 -7.14
C SER A 167 -24.48 -10.07 -5.92
N MET A 168 -25.47 -9.42 -5.31
CA MET A 168 -26.22 -10.02 -4.18
C MET A 168 -26.83 -11.38 -4.55
N ALA A 169 -27.42 -11.51 -5.75
CA ALA A 169 -28.03 -12.74 -6.21
C ALA A 169 -27.02 -13.89 -6.27
N LEU A 170 -25.84 -13.62 -6.89
CA LEU A 170 -24.77 -14.59 -7.02
C LEU A 170 -24.18 -14.99 -5.65
N TYR A 171 -24.07 -14.04 -4.72
CA TYR A 171 -23.65 -14.33 -3.36
C TYR A 171 -24.64 -15.25 -2.64
N LEU A 172 -25.95 -14.99 -2.74
CA LEU A 172 -26.99 -15.79 -2.11
C LEU A 172 -27.04 -17.25 -2.63
N GLU A 173 -26.66 -17.48 -3.89
CA GLU A 173 -26.56 -18.84 -4.45
C GLU A 173 -25.53 -19.71 -3.73
N THR A 174 -24.49 -19.10 -3.17
CA THR A 174 -23.43 -19.81 -2.44
C THR A 174 -23.82 -20.18 -1.01
N LEU A 175 -24.93 -19.65 -0.51
CA LEU A 175 -25.38 -19.86 0.87
C LEU A 175 -26.27 -21.10 1.00
N HIS A 176 -26.16 -21.73 2.17
CA HIS A 176 -27.11 -22.82 2.54
C HIS A 176 -28.55 -22.30 2.49
N PRO A 177 -29.49 -23.07 1.96
CA PRO A 177 -30.89 -22.64 1.83
C PRO A 177 -31.51 -22.09 3.12
N ASP A 178 -31.25 -22.72 4.26
CA ASP A 178 -31.81 -22.30 5.57
C ASP A 178 -31.26 -20.94 6.03
N ASP A 179 -30.04 -20.55 5.58
CA ASP A 179 -29.37 -19.33 6.03
C ASP A 179 -29.71 -18.12 5.14
N ARG A 180 -30.30 -18.35 3.95
CA ARG A 180 -30.60 -17.33 2.96
C ARG A 180 -31.54 -16.23 3.45
N SER A 181 -32.55 -16.59 4.21
CA SER A 181 -33.55 -15.63 4.71
C SER A 181 -32.91 -14.55 5.57
N GLN A 182 -32.11 -14.95 6.57
CA GLN A 182 -31.41 -14.02 7.45
C GLN A 182 -30.46 -13.13 6.68
N VAL A 183 -29.69 -13.68 5.75
CA VAL A 183 -28.71 -12.92 4.97
C VAL A 183 -29.41 -11.96 4.01
N THR A 184 -30.54 -12.35 3.40
CA THR A 184 -31.34 -11.46 2.55
C THR A 184 -31.80 -10.22 3.30
N GLU A 185 -32.32 -10.38 4.54
CA GLU A 185 -32.73 -9.25 5.38
C GLU A 185 -31.57 -8.26 5.63
N VAL A 186 -30.39 -8.77 5.99
CA VAL A 186 -29.19 -7.93 6.17
C VAL A 186 -28.81 -7.21 4.89
N MET A 187 -28.82 -7.90 3.75
CA MET A 187 -28.49 -7.31 2.45
C MET A 187 -29.49 -6.23 2.00
N GLU A 188 -30.77 -6.41 2.27
CA GLU A 188 -31.80 -5.39 1.99
C GLU A 188 -31.55 -4.13 2.80
N ARG A 189 -31.26 -4.26 4.08
CA ARG A 189 -30.92 -3.15 4.96
C ARG A 189 -29.66 -2.42 4.50
N MET A 190 -28.61 -3.16 4.12
CA MET A 190 -27.39 -2.57 3.52
C MET A 190 -27.71 -1.83 2.21
N SER A 191 -28.54 -2.43 1.34
CA SER A 191 -28.96 -1.81 0.06
C SER A 191 -29.78 -0.55 0.23
N ASN A 192 -30.49 -0.43 1.34
CA ASN A 192 -31.25 0.77 1.71
C ASN A 192 -30.34 1.85 2.33
N GLY A 193 -29.09 1.53 2.64
CA GLY A 193 -28.11 2.45 3.23
C GLY A 193 -28.40 2.73 4.71
N GLU A 194 -28.90 1.72 5.47
CA GLU A 194 -29.17 1.84 6.89
C GLU A 194 -27.89 1.85 7.71
N ASP A 195 -27.80 2.72 8.72
CA ASP A 195 -26.67 2.76 9.65
C ASP A 195 -26.80 1.68 10.72
N PHE A 196 -26.16 0.52 10.51
CA PHE A 196 -26.14 -0.58 11.46
C PHE A 196 -24.91 -1.47 11.28
N SER A 197 -24.50 -2.10 12.37
CA SER A 197 -23.49 -3.17 12.35
C SER A 197 -24.15 -4.51 12.59
N PHE A 198 -23.56 -5.58 12.05
CA PHE A 198 -24.08 -6.92 12.16
C PHE A 198 -22.99 -7.98 12.34
N SER A 199 -23.36 -9.10 12.91
CA SER A 199 -22.55 -10.32 12.96
C SER A 199 -23.49 -11.52 13.01
N PHE A 200 -23.25 -12.51 12.16
CA PHE A 200 -24.01 -13.75 12.13
C PHE A 200 -23.18 -14.91 11.58
N ASP A 201 -23.58 -16.12 11.88
CA ASP A 201 -22.99 -17.33 11.31
C ASP A 201 -23.78 -17.77 10.09
N SER A 202 -23.08 -18.30 9.09
CA SER A 202 -23.67 -18.80 7.85
C SER A 202 -22.83 -19.91 7.24
N ARG A 203 -23.50 -20.82 6.56
CA ARG A 203 -22.91 -21.91 5.79
C ARG A 203 -22.73 -21.47 4.34
N VAL A 204 -21.51 -21.52 3.86
CA VAL A 204 -21.12 -21.10 2.50
C VAL A 204 -20.55 -22.29 1.75
N MET A 205 -20.94 -22.48 0.50
CA MET A 205 -20.34 -23.47 -0.40
C MET A 205 -19.54 -22.76 -1.48
N LEU A 206 -18.27 -23.12 -1.62
CA LEU A 206 -17.45 -22.62 -2.74
C LEU A 206 -17.83 -23.35 -4.02
N PRO A 207 -17.71 -22.73 -5.23
CA PRO A 207 -18.07 -23.33 -6.50
C PRO A 207 -17.40 -24.70 -6.77
N ASP A 208 -16.15 -24.85 -6.33
CA ASP A 208 -15.36 -26.09 -6.54
C ASP A 208 -15.40 -27.04 -5.34
N SER A 209 -16.32 -26.84 -4.41
CA SER A 209 -16.45 -27.63 -3.17
C SER A 209 -17.78 -28.36 -3.11
N SER A 210 -17.77 -29.58 -2.60
CA SER A 210 -18.98 -30.34 -2.24
C SER A 210 -19.32 -30.24 -0.75
N THR A 211 -18.57 -29.46 0.03
CA THR A 211 -18.76 -29.36 1.48
C THR A 211 -19.01 -27.91 1.90
N TRP A 212 -19.94 -27.79 2.90
CA TRP A 212 -20.24 -26.50 3.50
C TRP A 212 -19.08 -26.01 4.38
N GLN A 213 -18.71 -24.73 4.21
CA GLN A 213 -17.86 -24.01 5.14
C GLN A 213 -18.74 -23.28 6.16
N PHE A 214 -18.37 -23.37 7.43
CA PHE A 214 -18.99 -22.61 8.51
C PHE A 214 -18.25 -21.28 8.68
N CYS A 215 -18.94 -20.18 8.46
CA CYS A 215 -18.35 -18.85 8.46
C CYS A 215 -19.08 -17.91 9.41
N THR A 216 -18.35 -17.10 10.16
CA THR A 216 -18.90 -15.91 10.82
C THR A 216 -18.68 -14.71 9.92
N ILE A 217 -19.76 -13.99 9.62
CA ILE A 217 -19.78 -12.80 8.76
C ILE A 217 -20.13 -11.60 9.62
N SER A 218 -19.29 -10.58 9.60
CA SER A 218 -19.50 -9.34 10.36
C SER A 218 -19.29 -8.14 9.45
N GLY A 219 -20.07 -7.08 9.65
CA GLY A 219 -19.98 -5.86 8.88
C GLY A 219 -20.43 -4.61 9.63
N ALA A 220 -19.93 -3.48 9.17
CA ALA A 220 -20.23 -2.16 9.70
C ALA A 220 -20.25 -1.12 8.59
N PRO A 221 -20.99 0.00 8.76
CA PRO A 221 -20.96 1.12 7.83
C PRO A 221 -19.58 1.79 7.81
N TYR A 222 -19.14 2.20 6.63
CA TYR A 222 -17.81 2.77 6.41
C TYR A 222 -17.85 4.15 5.76
N GLU A 223 -18.69 4.34 4.73
CA GLU A 223 -18.80 5.59 3.98
C GLU A 223 -20.24 6.08 3.96
N PHE A 224 -20.44 7.40 4.11
CA PHE A 224 -21.76 8.03 4.20
C PHE A 224 -21.87 9.16 3.19
N ASP A 225 -23.08 9.41 2.72
CA ASP A 225 -23.40 10.62 1.95
C ASP A 225 -23.64 11.83 2.85
N SER A 226 -23.93 13.02 2.23
CA SER A 226 -24.23 14.25 2.94
C SER A 226 -25.48 14.18 3.83
N ASN A 227 -26.37 13.22 3.60
CA ASN A 227 -27.61 12.99 4.33
C ASN A 227 -27.47 11.90 5.39
N LYS A 228 -26.25 11.43 5.67
CA LYS A 228 -25.93 10.33 6.59
C LYS A 228 -26.46 8.96 6.16
N LYS A 229 -26.82 8.78 4.89
CA LYS A 229 -27.14 7.49 4.34
C LYS A 229 -25.85 6.73 4.06
N VAL A 230 -25.79 5.46 4.42
CA VAL A 230 -24.59 4.65 4.19
C VAL A 230 -24.44 4.34 2.69
N LEU A 231 -23.29 4.64 2.14
CA LEU A 231 -22.90 4.34 0.78
C LEU A 231 -22.14 3.03 0.69
N LYS A 232 -21.30 2.77 1.70
CA LYS A 232 -20.47 1.55 1.73
C LYS A 232 -20.42 0.90 3.11
N TYR A 233 -20.39 -0.42 3.10
CA TYR A 233 -20.12 -1.25 4.28
C TYR A 233 -18.83 -2.01 4.07
N VAL A 234 -18.11 -2.24 5.14
CA VAL A 234 -16.94 -3.11 5.19
C VAL A 234 -17.12 -4.19 6.21
N GLY A 235 -16.50 -5.33 5.98
CA GLY A 235 -16.63 -6.40 6.92
C GLY A 235 -15.62 -7.52 6.71
N THR A 236 -15.80 -8.56 7.50
CA THR A 236 -14.97 -9.75 7.49
C THR A 236 -15.84 -11.01 7.38
N ARG A 237 -15.27 -12.02 6.73
CA ARG A 237 -15.76 -13.40 6.78
C ARG A 237 -14.66 -14.27 7.36
N LYS A 238 -14.90 -14.86 8.52
CA LYS A 238 -13.99 -15.77 9.19
C LYS A 238 -14.45 -17.22 8.95
N ASN A 239 -13.57 -18.04 8.38
CA ASN A 239 -13.84 -19.46 8.21
C ASN A 239 -13.56 -20.22 9.52
N ASN A 240 -14.60 -20.75 10.14
CA ASN A 240 -14.54 -21.48 11.40
C ASN A 240 -14.70 -23.01 11.20
N THR A 241 -14.67 -23.51 9.98
CA THR A 241 -14.97 -24.92 9.65
C THR A 241 -14.12 -25.90 10.45
N GLU A 242 -12.83 -25.64 10.57
CA GLU A 242 -11.92 -26.53 11.32
C GLU A 242 -12.19 -26.51 12.83
N VAL A 243 -12.59 -25.37 13.37
CA VAL A 243 -12.97 -25.23 14.78
C VAL A 243 -14.25 -26.04 15.03
N GLN A 244 -15.27 -25.83 14.21
CA GLN A 244 -16.54 -26.54 14.30
C GLN A 244 -16.39 -28.07 14.16
N LYS A 245 -15.54 -28.53 13.23
CA LYS A 245 -15.25 -29.97 13.09
C LYS A 245 -14.59 -30.56 14.34
N LYS A 246 -13.66 -29.84 14.96
CA LYS A 246 -13.00 -30.29 16.19
C LYS A 246 -13.98 -30.35 17.37
N GLU A 247 -14.83 -29.34 17.53
CA GLU A 247 -15.84 -29.29 18.56
C GLU A 247 -16.84 -30.45 18.37
N GLN A 248 -17.34 -30.67 17.16
CA GLN A 248 -18.26 -31.77 16.85
C GLN A 248 -17.60 -33.15 17.08
N PHE A 249 -16.33 -33.31 16.69
CA PHE A 249 -15.59 -34.52 16.96
C PHE A 249 -15.47 -34.79 18.47
N PHE A 250 -15.12 -33.78 19.24
CA PHE A 250 -15.01 -33.88 20.69
C PHE A 250 -16.39 -34.21 21.34
N TYR A 251 -17.44 -33.54 20.91
CA TYR A 251 -18.81 -33.81 21.35
C TYR A 251 -19.24 -35.26 21.02
N ASN A 252 -18.91 -35.75 19.83
CA ASN A 252 -19.23 -37.14 19.44
C ASN A 252 -18.43 -38.14 20.29
N ILE A 253 -17.18 -37.89 20.64
CA ILE A 253 -16.40 -38.72 21.56
C ILE A 253 -17.12 -38.78 22.91
N LEU A 254 -17.43 -37.64 23.52
CA LEU A 254 -18.06 -37.57 24.83
C LEU A 254 -19.41 -38.34 24.88
N ASN A 255 -20.23 -38.20 23.85
CA ASN A 255 -21.53 -38.82 23.81
C ASN A 255 -21.47 -40.34 23.51
N ASN A 256 -20.42 -40.82 22.88
CA ASN A 256 -20.26 -42.27 22.56
C ASN A 256 -19.34 -43.01 23.51
N LEU A 257 -18.78 -42.34 24.54
CA LEU A 257 -18.07 -43.04 25.60
C LEU A 257 -19.05 -43.86 26.46
N PRO A 258 -18.80 -45.15 26.71
CA PRO A 258 -19.66 -45.98 27.55
C PRO A 258 -19.55 -45.64 29.05
N LEU A 259 -18.92 -44.53 29.40
CA LEU A 259 -18.65 -44.08 30.77
C LEU A 259 -19.29 -42.70 30.99
N SER A 260 -19.84 -42.48 32.20
CA SER A 260 -20.25 -41.14 32.62
C SER A 260 -19.02 -40.26 32.80
N VAL A 261 -18.87 -39.22 31.96
CA VAL A 261 -17.80 -38.22 32.09
C VAL A 261 -18.33 -37.05 32.89
N HIS A 262 -17.78 -36.81 34.10
CA HIS A 262 -18.04 -35.62 34.90
C HIS A 262 -16.93 -34.61 34.71
N ILE A 263 -17.28 -33.47 34.14
CA ILE A 263 -16.35 -32.32 34.05
C ILE A 263 -16.64 -31.43 35.27
N LYS A 264 -15.62 -31.29 36.15
CA LYS A 264 -15.70 -30.38 37.28
C LYS A 264 -14.90 -29.12 36.97
N ASP A 265 -15.55 -27.96 37.04
CA ASP A 265 -14.87 -26.67 36.94
C ASP A 265 -14.11 -26.42 38.25
N VAL A 266 -12.78 -26.29 38.14
CA VAL A 266 -11.87 -26.16 39.31
C VAL A 266 -11.81 -24.70 39.81
N GLU A 267 -12.41 -23.75 39.11
CA GLU A 267 -12.36 -22.33 39.51
C GLU A 267 -13.51 -21.90 40.45
N ASN A 268 -14.41 -22.78 40.83
CA ASN A 268 -15.59 -22.47 41.68
C ASN A 268 -15.69 -23.35 42.94
N ASP A 269 -14.59 -23.65 43.60
CA ASP A 269 -14.61 -24.13 45.01
C ASP A 269 -14.15 -23.05 45.99
#